data_c537815a32bba67a40c406764a0aa090
#
_entry.id   c537815a32bba67a40c406764a0aa090
#
_cell.length_a   1.000
_cell.length_b   1.000
_cell.length_c   1.000
_cell.angle_alpha   90.00
_cell.angle_beta   90.00
_cell.angle_gamma   90.00
#
_symmetry.space_group_name_H-M   'P 1'
#
loop_
_entity.id
_entity.type
_entity.pdbx_description
1 polymer ?
#
loop_
_entity_poly.entity_id
_entity_poly.type
_entity_poly.pdbx_seq_one_letter_code
_entity_poly.pdbx_strand_id
1 'polypeptide(L)'
;MTIRVGVNGFGRIGRNFFRALDAQKAQGKNADIEIIAVNDLTDNATLAHLLKFDSILGRLPYDVSLEGEDTIVVGDIKIKALEVKAGPAELPWGDLGVDIVVESTGIFTKRDKAQGHLDAGAKKVIISAPATDEDITIVLGVNDDKYDGSQNIISNASCTTNCLGPLAKVLNDEFGIVKGLMTTIHAYTQDQNLQDGPHSDLRRARAAALNIVPTSTGAAKAIGLVLPELKGKLDGYALRVPIPTGSVTDLTAELSKSASAADINAAMKAAADGKLKGILKYYDAPIVSSDIVTDPHSSIFDSGLTKVIDNQAKVVSWYDNEWGYSNRLVDLVALVGKSL
;
A
#
# COMPACT_ATOMS: atom_id res chain seq x y z
N MET A 1 -3.95 -12.68 21.77
CA MET A 1 -3.10 -13.72 21.11
C MET A 1 -2.09 -12.97 20.29
N THR A 2 -0.82 -13.33 20.31
CA THR A 2 0.20 -12.68 19.48
C THR A 2 0.06 -13.16 18.03
N ILE A 3 0.01 -12.24 17.08
CA ILE A 3 -0.02 -12.49 15.65
C ILE A 3 1.42 -12.54 15.15
N ARG A 4 1.88 -13.71 14.70
CA ARG A 4 3.26 -13.96 14.28
C ARG A 4 3.38 -13.79 12.77
N VAL A 5 4.15 -12.79 12.35
CA VAL A 5 4.25 -12.38 10.93
C VAL A 5 5.60 -12.78 10.34
N GLY A 6 5.56 -13.43 9.18
CA GLY A 6 6.69 -13.57 8.28
C GLY A 6 6.59 -12.56 7.14
N VAL A 7 7.71 -11.99 6.72
CA VAL A 7 7.76 -11.06 5.58
C VAL A 7 8.61 -11.68 4.47
N ASN A 8 8.02 -11.94 3.32
CA ASN A 8 8.74 -12.39 2.14
C ASN A 8 8.98 -11.20 1.21
N GLY A 9 10.24 -10.83 1.00
CA GLY A 9 10.66 -9.59 0.37
C GLY A 9 10.85 -8.46 1.38
N PHE A 10 12.10 -8.22 1.79
CA PHE A 10 12.45 -7.16 2.74
C PHE A 10 13.00 -5.92 2.02
N GLY A 11 12.38 -5.61 0.86
CA GLY A 11 12.61 -4.42 0.06
C GLY A 11 12.01 -3.16 0.71
N ARG A 12 11.66 -2.15 -0.12
CA ARG A 12 11.07 -0.88 0.38
C ARG A 12 9.84 -1.15 1.26
N ILE A 13 8.85 -1.89 0.76
CA ILE A 13 7.59 -2.11 1.49
C ILE A 13 7.79 -2.99 2.71
N GLY A 14 8.56 -4.07 2.64
CA GLY A 14 8.84 -4.92 3.81
C GLY A 14 9.50 -4.15 4.95
N ARG A 15 10.50 -3.30 4.66
CA ARG A 15 11.15 -2.47 5.67
C ARG A 15 10.25 -1.33 6.18
N ASN A 16 9.45 -0.72 5.29
CA ASN A 16 8.44 0.26 5.70
C ASN A 16 7.34 -0.37 6.57
N PHE A 17 6.94 -1.61 6.29
CA PHE A 17 6.01 -2.37 7.13
C PHE A 17 6.55 -2.54 8.56
N PHE A 18 7.83 -2.93 8.70
CA PHE A 18 8.48 -2.99 10.02
C PHE A 18 8.42 -1.63 10.73
N ARG A 19 8.85 -0.55 10.05
CA ARG A 19 8.88 0.80 10.63
C ARG A 19 7.48 1.34 10.95
N ALA A 20 6.48 1.03 10.12
CA ALA A 20 5.09 1.43 10.37
C ALA A 20 4.50 0.69 11.58
N LEU A 21 4.79 -0.61 11.72
CA LEU A 21 4.39 -1.39 12.88
C LEU A 21 5.03 -0.84 14.17
N ASP A 22 6.32 -0.55 14.14
CA ASP A 22 7.03 0.06 15.25
C ASP A 22 6.44 1.42 15.65
N ALA A 23 6.17 2.28 14.68
CA ALA A 23 5.53 3.57 14.91
C ALA A 23 4.10 3.44 15.48
N GLN A 24 3.33 2.45 15.04
CA GLN A 24 1.99 2.18 15.57
C GLN A 24 2.05 1.62 17.00
N LYS A 25 3.02 0.73 17.28
CA LYS A 25 3.24 0.22 18.65
C LYS A 25 3.61 1.34 19.62
N ALA A 26 4.45 2.29 19.19
CA ALA A 26 4.78 3.48 19.99
C ALA A 26 3.54 4.34 20.31
N GLN A 27 2.47 4.24 19.51
CA GLN A 27 1.18 4.87 19.76
C GLN A 27 0.20 3.99 20.55
N GLY A 28 0.64 2.83 21.04
CA GLY A 28 -0.20 1.88 21.75
C GLY A 28 -1.14 1.04 20.88
N LYS A 29 -0.89 0.98 19.55
CA LYS A 29 -1.69 0.21 18.59
C LYS A 29 -0.93 -1.06 18.19
N ASN A 30 -1.66 -2.13 17.85
CA ASN A 30 -1.14 -3.35 17.24
C ASN A 30 0.07 -3.95 18.00
N ALA A 31 0.06 -3.85 19.33
CA ALA A 31 1.11 -4.35 20.21
C ALA A 31 1.25 -5.88 20.15
N ASP A 32 0.20 -6.57 19.73
CA ASP A 32 0.09 -8.01 19.58
C ASP A 32 0.65 -8.56 18.26
N ILE A 33 1.11 -7.71 17.32
CA ILE A 33 1.73 -8.14 16.07
C ILE A 33 3.24 -8.21 16.25
N GLU A 34 3.86 -9.33 15.88
CA GLU A 34 5.30 -9.53 15.91
C GLU A 34 5.83 -10.02 14.57
N ILE A 35 6.83 -9.32 14.01
CA ILE A 35 7.59 -9.80 12.87
C ILE A 35 8.68 -10.73 13.40
N ILE A 36 8.53 -12.01 13.14
CA ILE A 36 9.43 -13.05 13.67
C ILE A 36 10.45 -13.52 12.64
N ALA A 37 10.14 -13.38 11.35
CA ALA A 37 11.06 -13.75 10.29
C ALA A 37 10.88 -12.87 9.05
N VAL A 38 11.98 -12.69 8.33
CA VAL A 38 12.01 -12.05 7.01
C VAL A 38 12.78 -12.95 6.04
N ASN A 39 12.41 -12.92 4.76
CA ASN A 39 13.15 -13.58 3.69
C ASN A 39 13.44 -12.59 2.59
N ASP A 40 14.66 -12.59 2.09
CA ASP A 40 15.07 -11.81 0.90
C ASP A 40 16.19 -12.56 0.16
N LEU A 41 16.50 -12.13 -1.06
CA LEU A 41 17.60 -12.68 -1.85
C LEU A 41 18.93 -11.96 -1.60
N THR A 42 18.87 -10.83 -0.91
CA THR A 42 20.01 -10.00 -0.51
C THR A 42 20.60 -10.55 0.78
N ASP A 43 21.92 -10.45 0.98
CA ASP A 43 22.57 -10.84 2.22
C ASP A 43 22.04 -10.07 3.43
N ASN A 44 22.01 -10.73 4.57
CA ASN A 44 21.41 -10.22 5.79
C ASN A 44 22.11 -8.98 6.37
N ALA A 45 23.40 -8.80 6.13
CA ALA A 45 24.14 -7.61 6.56
C ALA A 45 23.68 -6.37 5.79
N THR A 46 23.46 -6.50 4.48
CA THR A 46 22.88 -5.44 3.64
C THR A 46 21.44 -5.14 4.07
N LEU A 47 20.63 -6.14 4.39
CA LEU A 47 19.26 -5.93 4.88
C LEU A 47 19.23 -5.17 6.21
N ALA A 48 20.09 -5.55 7.16
CA ALA A 48 20.22 -4.85 8.44
C ALA A 48 20.66 -3.39 8.24
N HIS A 49 21.63 -3.15 7.36
CA HIS A 49 22.08 -1.79 7.01
C HIS A 49 20.94 -0.95 6.42
N LEU A 50 20.21 -1.48 5.44
CA LEU A 50 19.10 -0.79 4.78
C LEU A 50 17.86 -0.62 5.68
N LEU A 51 17.71 -1.43 6.72
CA LEU A 51 16.70 -1.21 7.76
C LEU A 51 17.09 -0.03 8.66
N LYS A 52 18.39 0.07 9.01
CA LYS A 52 18.92 1.16 9.85
C LYS A 52 18.88 2.50 9.13
N PHE A 53 19.30 2.54 7.85
CA PHE A 53 19.46 3.78 7.08
C PHE A 53 18.49 3.81 5.91
N ASP A 54 17.70 4.85 5.84
CA ASP A 54 16.73 5.07 4.77
C ASP A 54 16.83 6.51 4.27
N SER A 55 16.90 6.68 2.94
CA SER A 55 17.08 8.00 2.33
C SER A 55 15.86 8.91 2.47
N ILE A 56 14.67 8.34 2.67
CA ILE A 56 13.40 9.06 2.81
C ILE A 56 13.03 9.19 4.29
N LEU A 57 13.00 8.07 5.01
CA LEU A 57 12.56 8.02 6.41
C LEU A 57 13.67 8.33 7.42
N GLY A 58 14.92 8.48 6.94
CA GLY A 58 16.06 8.72 7.81
C GLY A 58 16.49 7.49 8.61
N ARG A 59 17.32 7.74 9.60
CA ARG A 59 17.89 6.69 10.45
C ARG A 59 16.85 6.17 11.43
N LEU A 60 16.74 4.82 11.52
CA LEU A 60 15.97 4.17 12.59
C LEU A 60 16.60 4.50 13.96
N PRO A 61 15.80 4.87 14.99
CA PRO A 61 16.36 5.33 16.28
C PRO A 61 17.08 4.24 17.08
N TYR A 62 16.79 2.96 16.83
CA TYR A 62 17.39 1.81 17.48
C TYR A 62 18.69 1.37 16.84
N ASP A 63 19.55 0.69 17.58
CA ASP A 63 20.66 -0.02 16.98
C ASP A 63 20.17 -1.22 16.18
N VAL A 64 20.80 -1.44 15.03
CA VAL A 64 20.51 -2.59 14.15
C VAL A 64 21.82 -3.33 13.92
N SER A 65 21.82 -4.61 14.20
CA SER A 65 23.00 -5.48 14.07
C SER A 65 22.59 -6.88 13.60
N LEU A 66 23.57 -7.71 13.29
CA LEU A 66 23.39 -9.15 13.11
C LEU A 66 23.89 -9.89 14.35
N GLU A 67 23.12 -10.86 14.81
CA GLU A 67 23.54 -11.90 15.75
C GLU A 67 23.72 -13.20 14.93
N GLY A 68 24.95 -13.65 14.83
CA GLY A 68 25.31 -14.72 13.89
C GLY A 68 25.15 -14.26 12.42
N GLU A 69 24.74 -15.19 11.55
CA GLU A 69 24.57 -14.93 10.11
C GLU A 69 23.10 -14.72 9.71
N ASP A 70 22.14 -15.07 10.59
CA ASP A 70 20.75 -15.24 10.23
C ASP A 70 19.74 -14.59 11.19
N THR A 71 20.18 -13.65 12.02
CA THR A 71 19.28 -12.94 12.93
C THR A 71 19.56 -11.45 12.92
N ILE A 72 18.60 -10.66 12.44
CA ILE A 72 18.63 -9.20 12.53
C ILE A 72 18.11 -8.81 13.92
N VAL A 73 18.90 -8.01 14.65
CA VAL A 73 18.56 -7.48 15.97
C VAL A 73 18.29 -5.99 15.83
N VAL A 74 17.12 -5.54 16.29
CA VAL A 74 16.71 -4.13 16.28
C VAL A 74 16.31 -3.75 17.71
N GLY A 75 17.21 -3.07 18.45
CA GLY A 75 17.01 -2.88 19.87
C GLY A 75 16.90 -4.24 20.58
N ASP A 76 15.75 -4.51 21.21
CA ASP A 76 15.46 -5.78 21.88
C ASP A 76 14.73 -6.80 20.97
N ILE A 77 14.39 -6.43 19.73
CA ILE A 77 13.64 -7.28 18.79
C ILE A 77 14.63 -8.15 18.02
N LYS A 78 14.38 -9.46 17.98
CA LYS A 78 15.14 -10.42 17.17
C LYS A 78 14.25 -10.95 16.03
N ILE A 79 14.74 -10.88 14.80
CA ILE A 79 14.04 -11.29 13.59
C ILE A 79 14.91 -12.32 12.87
N LYS A 80 14.39 -13.52 12.62
CA LYS A 80 15.09 -14.52 11.83
C LYS A 80 15.18 -14.03 10.39
N ALA A 81 16.38 -13.93 9.83
CA ALA A 81 16.63 -13.48 8.48
C ALA A 81 17.01 -14.67 7.60
N LEU A 82 16.20 -14.92 6.59
CA LEU A 82 16.31 -16.06 5.69
C LEU A 82 16.81 -15.59 4.30
N GLU A 83 17.49 -16.50 3.60
CA GLU A 83 17.99 -16.28 2.22
C GLU A 83 17.51 -17.39 1.27
N VAL A 84 16.23 -17.82 1.44
CA VAL A 84 15.65 -18.92 0.66
C VAL A 84 15.27 -18.41 -0.73
N LYS A 85 15.88 -19.03 -1.78
CA LYS A 85 15.71 -18.69 -3.20
C LYS A 85 14.76 -19.61 -3.94
N ALA A 86 14.47 -20.79 -3.40
CA ALA A 86 13.72 -21.85 -4.07
C ALA A 86 12.23 -21.55 -4.23
N GLY A 87 11.71 -20.58 -3.50
CA GLY A 87 10.31 -20.11 -3.58
C GLY A 87 9.53 -20.25 -2.29
N PRO A 88 8.26 -19.80 -2.28
CA PRO A 88 7.43 -19.72 -1.08
C PRO A 88 7.23 -21.04 -0.33
N ALA A 89 7.13 -22.17 -1.05
CA ALA A 89 6.87 -23.48 -0.45
C ALA A 89 8.06 -24.04 0.35
N GLU A 90 9.27 -23.52 0.11
CA GLU A 90 10.50 -23.95 0.80
C GLU A 90 10.82 -23.08 2.03
N LEU A 91 9.99 -22.10 2.35
CA LEU A 91 10.17 -21.25 3.51
C LEU A 91 9.68 -21.96 4.78
N PRO A 92 10.41 -21.92 5.90
CA PRO A 92 10.08 -22.70 7.09
C PRO A 92 9.01 -22.02 7.98
N TRP A 93 7.90 -21.54 7.35
CA TRP A 93 6.89 -20.79 8.09
C TRP A 93 6.23 -21.59 9.20
N GLY A 94 5.92 -22.85 8.95
CA GLY A 94 5.34 -23.74 9.95
C GLY A 94 6.28 -23.97 11.14
N ASP A 95 7.56 -24.25 10.88
CA ASP A 95 8.57 -24.49 11.93
C ASP A 95 8.82 -23.23 12.78
N LEU A 96 8.73 -22.05 12.14
CA LEU A 96 8.85 -20.77 12.83
C LEU A 96 7.56 -20.33 13.52
N GLY A 97 6.44 -21.04 13.27
CA GLY A 97 5.13 -20.70 13.81
C GLY A 97 4.57 -19.39 13.28
N VAL A 98 4.80 -19.10 12.00
CA VAL A 98 4.24 -17.93 11.32
C VAL A 98 2.74 -18.11 11.11
N ASP A 99 1.94 -17.14 11.53
CA ASP A 99 0.50 -17.12 11.30
C ASP A 99 0.17 -16.45 9.95
N ILE A 100 0.74 -15.28 9.69
CA ILE A 100 0.47 -14.48 8.51
C ILE A 100 1.77 -14.20 7.77
N VAL A 101 1.78 -14.44 6.47
CA VAL A 101 2.87 -13.99 5.60
C VAL A 101 2.46 -12.71 4.89
N VAL A 102 3.30 -11.68 5.00
CA VAL A 102 3.26 -10.49 4.14
C VAL A 102 4.15 -10.74 2.93
N GLU A 103 3.55 -10.97 1.76
CA GLU A 103 4.23 -11.18 0.50
C GLU A 103 4.53 -9.82 -0.15
N SER A 104 5.79 -9.39 -0.09
CA SER A 104 6.25 -8.06 -0.54
C SER A 104 7.36 -8.11 -1.60
N THR A 105 7.55 -9.27 -2.25
CA THR A 105 8.55 -9.39 -3.34
C THR A 105 8.07 -8.74 -4.65
N GLY A 106 6.76 -8.62 -4.85
CA GLY A 106 6.14 -8.24 -6.12
C GLY A 106 6.19 -9.34 -7.19
N ILE A 107 6.70 -10.53 -6.87
CA ILE A 107 6.86 -11.66 -7.80
C ILE A 107 5.72 -12.67 -7.65
N PHE A 108 5.34 -12.99 -6.42
CA PHE A 108 4.35 -14.04 -6.10
C PHE A 108 2.95 -13.43 -5.93
N THR A 109 2.50 -12.67 -6.93
CA THR A 109 1.21 -11.95 -6.89
C THR A 109 0.02 -12.76 -7.43
N LYS A 110 0.27 -13.93 -8.02
CA LYS A 110 -0.79 -14.84 -8.44
C LYS A 110 -1.11 -15.84 -7.34
N ARG A 111 -2.39 -16.22 -7.22
CA ARG A 111 -2.85 -17.20 -6.24
C ARG A 111 -2.00 -18.47 -6.21
N ASP A 112 -1.77 -19.08 -7.39
CA ASP A 112 -1.01 -20.33 -7.52
C ASP A 112 0.43 -20.21 -6.98
N LYS A 113 1.02 -19.01 -7.05
CA LYS A 113 2.35 -18.73 -6.54
C LYS A 113 2.35 -18.41 -5.04
N ALA A 114 1.37 -17.63 -4.59
CA ALA A 114 1.21 -17.30 -3.17
C ALA A 114 0.78 -18.50 -2.32
N GLN A 115 0.11 -19.50 -2.94
CA GLN A 115 -0.30 -20.75 -2.28
C GLN A 115 0.88 -21.45 -1.59
N GLY A 116 2.09 -21.37 -2.15
CA GLY A 116 3.28 -21.95 -1.55
C GLY A 116 3.55 -21.49 -0.12
N HIS A 117 3.14 -20.29 0.28
CA HIS A 117 3.27 -19.86 1.67
C HIS A 117 2.33 -20.62 2.62
N LEU A 118 1.11 -20.93 2.16
CA LEU A 118 0.17 -21.75 2.92
C LEU A 118 0.67 -23.20 3.02
N ASP A 119 1.19 -23.74 1.91
CA ASP A 119 1.77 -25.09 1.86
C ASP A 119 2.99 -25.20 2.78
N ALA A 120 3.72 -24.11 2.99
CA ALA A 120 4.84 -23.97 3.92
C ALA A 120 4.42 -23.77 5.40
N GLY A 121 3.11 -23.79 5.69
CA GLY A 121 2.56 -23.78 7.04
C GLY A 121 2.04 -22.45 7.56
N ALA A 122 2.07 -21.36 6.77
CA ALA A 122 1.38 -20.13 7.13
C ALA A 122 -0.14 -20.32 7.06
N LYS A 123 -0.90 -19.63 7.91
CA LYS A 123 -2.36 -19.70 7.94
C LYS A 123 -3.01 -18.74 6.95
N LYS A 124 -2.41 -17.58 6.75
CA LYS A 124 -2.89 -16.50 5.85
C LYS A 124 -1.73 -15.89 5.09
N VAL A 125 -2.04 -15.38 3.89
CA VAL A 125 -1.09 -14.61 3.06
C VAL A 125 -1.71 -13.27 2.68
N ILE A 126 -0.99 -12.20 2.92
CA ILE A 126 -1.36 -10.85 2.47
C ILE A 126 -0.36 -10.41 1.41
N ILE A 127 -0.82 -10.27 0.17
CA ILE A 127 -0.03 -9.80 -0.96
C ILE A 127 -0.03 -8.28 -0.96
N SER A 128 1.15 -7.66 -0.87
CA SER A 128 1.32 -6.21 -0.84
C SER A 128 1.34 -5.57 -2.25
N ALA A 129 0.52 -6.10 -3.14
CA ALA A 129 0.38 -5.65 -4.52
C ALA A 129 -0.99 -6.07 -5.07
N PRO A 130 -1.44 -5.51 -6.21
CA PRO A 130 -2.56 -6.09 -6.94
C PRO A 130 -2.28 -7.55 -7.27
N ALA A 131 -3.24 -8.43 -6.98
CA ALA A 131 -3.10 -9.86 -7.17
C ALA A 131 -3.94 -10.37 -8.35
N THR A 132 -3.82 -11.66 -8.64
CA THR A 132 -4.64 -12.36 -9.63
C THR A 132 -5.14 -13.65 -9.01
N ASP A 133 -6.44 -13.89 -9.13
CA ASP A 133 -7.15 -15.08 -8.61
C ASP A 133 -7.04 -15.22 -7.07
N GLU A 134 -6.79 -14.13 -6.36
CA GLU A 134 -6.84 -14.08 -4.89
C GLU A 134 -8.25 -14.31 -4.35
N ASP A 135 -8.36 -14.67 -3.07
CA ASP A 135 -9.69 -14.89 -2.45
C ASP A 135 -10.46 -13.58 -2.32
N ILE A 136 -9.75 -12.48 -2.00
CA ILE A 136 -10.32 -11.14 -1.87
C ILE A 136 -9.24 -10.08 -2.01
N THR A 137 -9.60 -8.97 -2.65
CA THR A 137 -8.84 -7.71 -2.58
C THR A 137 -9.51 -6.79 -1.57
N ILE A 138 -8.76 -6.29 -0.59
CA ILE A 138 -9.26 -5.41 0.48
C ILE A 138 -8.59 -4.04 0.39
N VAL A 139 -9.43 -3.02 0.42
CA VAL A 139 -9.04 -1.63 0.69
C VAL A 139 -9.78 -1.19 1.96
N LEU A 140 -9.02 -0.95 3.02
CA LEU A 140 -9.57 -0.59 4.33
C LEU A 140 -10.39 0.71 4.26
N GLY A 141 -11.55 0.70 4.91
CA GLY A 141 -12.53 1.77 4.86
C GLY A 141 -13.44 1.72 3.62
N VAL A 142 -13.18 0.80 2.68
CA VAL A 142 -13.97 0.65 1.45
C VAL A 142 -14.79 -0.65 1.45
N ASN A 143 -14.14 -1.79 1.66
CA ASN A 143 -14.76 -3.11 1.61
C ASN A 143 -14.22 -4.10 2.65
N ASP A 144 -13.59 -3.63 3.70
CA ASP A 144 -13.03 -4.47 4.76
C ASP A 144 -14.12 -5.24 5.55
N ASP A 145 -15.38 -4.77 5.48
CA ASP A 145 -16.56 -5.47 5.97
C ASP A 145 -16.87 -6.79 5.22
N LYS A 146 -16.25 -7.02 4.07
CA LYS A 146 -16.40 -8.25 3.28
C LYS A 146 -15.46 -9.37 3.73
N TYR A 147 -14.48 -9.06 4.57
CA TYR A 147 -13.62 -10.08 5.15
C TYR A 147 -14.34 -10.83 6.27
N ASP A 148 -14.51 -12.13 6.12
CA ASP A 148 -15.23 -12.99 7.08
C ASP A 148 -14.35 -14.07 7.73
N GLY A 149 -13.03 -14.04 7.45
CA GLY A 149 -12.06 -15.01 7.97
C GLY A 149 -11.88 -16.27 7.12
N SER A 150 -12.76 -16.55 6.15
CA SER A 150 -12.63 -17.71 5.26
C SER A 150 -11.55 -17.54 4.19
N GLN A 151 -11.20 -16.29 3.84
CA GLN A 151 -10.22 -15.96 2.82
C GLN A 151 -8.80 -16.16 3.37
N ASN A 152 -7.95 -16.83 2.61
CA ASN A 152 -6.58 -17.15 3.01
C ASN A 152 -5.51 -16.41 2.22
N ILE A 153 -5.78 -16.07 0.96
CA ILE A 153 -4.90 -15.29 0.09
C ILE A 153 -5.57 -13.97 -0.22
N ILE A 154 -5.07 -12.90 0.37
CA ILE A 154 -5.68 -11.57 0.42
C ILE A 154 -4.76 -10.57 -0.28
N SER A 155 -5.29 -9.75 -1.17
CA SER A 155 -4.55 -8.61 -1.73
C SER A 155 -4.86 -7.31 -0.99
N ASN A 156 -3.85 -6.54 -0.65
CA ASN A 156 -4.00 -5.16 -0.16
C ASN A 156 -4.11 -4.13 -1.30
N ALA A 157 -4.35 -4.58 -2.53
CA ALA A 157 -4.36 -3.74 -3.73
C ALA A 157 -3.04 -2.95 -3.92
N SER A 158 -3.08 -1.85 -4.68
CA SER A 158 -1.96 -0.91 -4.82
C SER A 158 -2.11 0.29 -3.89
N CYS A 159 -1.01 1.02 -3.68
CA CYS A 159 -1.03 2.31 -2.97
C CYS A 159 -1.98 3.32 -3.63
N THR A 160 -2.00 3.36 -4.96
CA THR A 160 -2.92 4.21 -5.72
C THR A 160 -4.38 3.80 -5.53
N THR A 161 -4.69 2.49 -5.51
CA THR A 161 -6.04 1.99 -5.24
C THR A 161 -6.47 2.32 -3.81
N ASN A 162 -5.55 2.25 -2.84
CA ASN A 162 -5.82 2.65 -1.46
C ASN A 162 -6.12 4.15 -1.32
N CYS A 163 -5.50 4.99 -2.16
CA CYS A 163 -5.83 6.43 -2.21
C CYS A 163 -7.16 6.69 -2.92
N LEU A 164 -7.35 6.09 -4.10
CA LEU A 164 -8.52 6.34 -4.96
C LEU A 164 -9.81 5.72 -4.37
N GLY A 165 -9.72 4.57 -3.69
CA GLY A 165 -10.87 3.85 -3.16
C GLY A 165 -11.73 4.68 -2.21
N PRO A 166 -11.20 5.22 -1.11
CA PRO A 166 -11.93 6.10 -0.21
C PRO A 166 -12.52 7.33 -0.90
N LEU A 167 -11.74 7.96 -1.79
CA LEU A 167 -12.18 9.12 -2.57
C LEU A 167 -13.37 8.78 -3.47
N ALA A 168 -13.27 7.70 -4.25
CA ALA A 168 -14.32 7.24 -5.15
C ALA A 168 -15.56 6.77 -4.40
N LYS A 169 -15.38 6.13 -3.22
CA LYS A 169 -16.48 5.69 -2.37
C LYS A 169 -17.33 6.87 -1.92
N VAL A 170 -16.72 7.92 -1.36
CA VAL A 170 -17.47 9.11 -0.89
C VAL A 170 -18.19 9.77 -2.07
N LEU A 171 -17.51 9.98 -3.20
CA LEU A 171 -18.16 10.58 -4.38
C LEU A 171 -19.34 9.74 -4.89
N ASN A 172 -19.17 8.41 -4.94
CA ASN A 172 -20.20 7.53 -5.42
C ASN A 172 -21.39 7.43 -4.46
N ASP A 173 -21.13 7.30 -3.16
CA ASP A 173 -22.18 7.16 -2.15
C ASP A 173 -23.06 8.42 -2.08
N GLU A 174 -22.47 9.61 -2.18
CA GLU A 174 -23.19 10.89 -2.03
C GLU A 174 -23.78 11.40 -3.36
N PHE A 175 -23.01 11.31 -4.45
CA PHE A 175 -23.37 11.98 -5.71
C PHE A 175 -23.56 11.01 -6.88
N GLY A 176 -23.13 9.76 -6.76
CA GLY A 176 -23.15 8.75 -7.83
C GLY A 176 -22.14 9.04 -8.94
N ILE A 177 -21.21 8.13 -9.18
CA ILE A 177 -20.27 8.22 -10.31
C ILE A 177 -20.88 7.52 -11.53
N VAL A 178 -21.05 8.29 -12.62
CA VAL A 178 -21.44 7.76 -13.93
C VAL A 178 -20.25 7.12 -14.62
N LYS A 179 -19.16 7.89 -14.75
CA LYS A 179 -17.86 7.47 -15.31
C LYS A 179 -16.77 8.46 -14.88
N GLY A 180 -15.52 8.07 -15.01
CA GLY A 180 -14.41 8.96 -14.68
C GLY A 180 -13.07 8.50 -15.23
N LEU A 181 -12.14 9.46 -15.35
CA LEU A 181 -10.76 9.22 -15.72
C LEU A 181 -9.84 9.71 -14.60
N MET A 182 -8.87 8.88 -14.25
CA MET A 182 -7.89 9.17 -13.20
C MET A 182 -6.49 9.25 -13.79
N THR A 183 -5.74 10.26 -13.39
CA THR A 183 -4.30 10.30 -13.57
C THR A 183 -3.64 10.26 -12.19
N THR A 184 -2.77 9.29 -11.95
CA THR A 184 -1.90 9.38 -10.78
C THR A 184 -0.55 9.97 -11.19
N ILE A 185 -0.18 11.08 -10.57
CA ILE A 185 1.15 11.66 -10.63
C ILE A 185 1.94 11.02 -9.50
N HIS A 186 2.80 10.08 -9.86
CA HIS A 186 3.37 9.12 -8.91
C HIS A 186 4.88 9.28 -8.79
N ALA A 187 5.39 9.20 -7.58
CA ALA A 187 6.82 9.10 -7.34
C ALA A 187 7.43 7.93 -8.12
N TYR A 188 8.71 8.01 -8.47
CA TYR A 188 9.40 6.87 -9.08
C TYR A 188 9.48 5.70 -8.08
N THR A 189 9.52 4.50 -8.60
CA THR A 189 9.67 3.26 -7.83
C THR A 189 10.76 2.39 -8.43
N GLN A 190 11.19 1.37 -7.71
CA GLN A 190 12.34 0.54 -8.10
C GLN A 190 12.12 -0.27 -9.40
N ASP A 191 10.91 -0.34 -9.90
CA ASP A 191 10.59 -0.93 -11.20
C ASP A 191 11.00 -0.05 -12.40
N GLN A 192 11.48 1.18 -12.15
CA GLN A 192 12.01 2.08 -13.16
C GLN A 192 13.53 2.02 -13.20
N ASN A 193 14.11 2.20 -14.39
CA ASN A 193 15.54 2.28 -14.54
C ASN A 193 16.09 3.62 -14.02
N LEU A 194 17.22 3.56 -13.32
CA LEU A 194 17.93 4.78 -12.90
C LEU A 194 18.48 5.55 -14.12
N GLN A 195 19.03 4.84 -15.11
CA GLN A 195 19.48 5.36 -16.40
C GLN A 195 18.79 4.59 -17.53
N ASP A 196 18.89 5.09 -18.78
CA ASP A 196 18.33 4.41 -19.95
C ASP A 196 18.88 2.97 -20.04
N GLY A 197 17.99 1.99 -20.06
CA GLY A 197 18.35 0.58 -20.08
C GLY A 197 17.16 -0.32 -20.41
N PRO A 198 17.38 -1.62 -20.62
CA PRO A 198 16.32 -2.55 -21.00
C PRO A 198 15.18 -2.60 -19.97
N HIS A 199 13.94 -2.56 -20.47
CA HIS A 199 12.72 -2.72 -19.69
C HIS A 199 11.58 -3.15 -20.61
N SER A 200 10.63 -3.95 -20.12
CA SER A 200 9.46 -4.40 -20.92
C SER A 200 8.53 -3.23 -21.31
N ASP A 201 8.39 -2.23 -20.45
CA ASP A 201 7.75 -0.95 -20.79
C ASP A 201 8.86 0.01 -21.26
N LEU A 202 8.85 0.38 -22.56
CA LEU A 202 9.86 1.25 -23.15
C LEU A 202 9.90 2.66 -22.56
N ARG A 203 8.84 3.12 -21.92
CA ARG A 203 8.84 4.40 -21.21
C ARG A 203 9.54 4.30 -19.85
N ARG A 204 9.34 3.18 -19.12
CA ARG A 204 10.09 2.88 -17.87
C ARG A 204 11.56 2.51 -18.14
N ALA A 205 11.91 2.21 -19.39
CA ALA A 205 13.28 2.02 -19.82
C ALA A 205 14.15 3.29 -19.74
N ARG A 206 13.53 4.46 -19.54
CA ARG A 206 14.19 5.76 -19.51
C ARG A 206 14.51 6.17 -18.06
N ALA A 207 15.53 7.04 -17.92
CA ALA A 207 16.04 7.52 -16.64
C ALA A 207 14.94 8.14 -15.77
N ALA A 208 14.67 7.54 -14.61
CA ALA A 208 13.57 7.88 -13.72
C ALA A 208 13.68 9.29 -13.14
N ALA A 209 14.91 9.72 -12.78
CA ALA A 209 15.14 11.01 -12.12
C ALA A 209 15.22 12.20 -13.10
N LEU A 210 15.12 11.96 -14.41
CA LEU A 210 15.24 13.00 -15.46
C LEU A 210 13.96 13.21 -16.25
N ASN A 211 12.96 12.34 -16.10
CA ASN A 211 11.80 12.32 -16.97
C ASN A 211 10.47 12.28 -16.21
N ILE A 212 9.44 12.88 -16.81
CA ILE A 212 8.06 12.49 -16.56
C ILE A 212 7.79 11.27 -17.42
N VAL A 213 7.50 10.12 -16.81
CA VAL A 213 7.33 8.84 -17.50
C VAL A 213 5.86 8.42 -17.48
N PRO A 214 5.10 8.59 -18.59
CA PRO A 214 3.75 8.04 -18.71
C PRO A 214 3.82 6.51 -18.72
N THR A 215 2.95 5.86 -17.97
CA THR A 215 2.86 4.40 -17.95
C THR A 215 1.46 3.93 -17.58
N SER A 216 1.16 2.68 -17.85
CA SER A 216 -0.12 2.08 -17.45
C SER A 216 -0.22 1.91 -15.94
N THR A 217 -1.46 1.94 -15.43
CA THR A 217 -1.79 1.53 -14.07
C THR A 217 -3.11 0.78 -14.07
N GLY A 218 -3.17 -0.30 -13.31
CA GLY A 218 -4.43 -1.03 -13.07
C GLY A 218 -5.27 -0.44 -11.94
N ALA A 219 -4.79 0.60 -11.25
CA ALA A 219 -5.40 1.09 -10.02
C ALA A 219 -6.85 1.55 -10.18
N ALA A 220 -7.18 2.27 -11.26
CA ALA A 220 -8.54 2.73 -11.51
C ALA A 220 -9.49 1.56 -11.82
N LYS A 221 -9.04 0.57 -12.60
CA LYS A 221 -9.83 -0.64 -12.89
C LYS A 221 -10.02 -1.51 -11.65
N ALA A 222 -9.01 -1.55 -10.77
CA ALA A 222 -9.07 -2.29 -9.53
C ALA A 222 -10.12 -1.76 -8.53
N ILE A 223 -10.57 -0.51 -8.69
CA ILE A 223 -11.72 0.02 -7.91
C ILE A 223 -12.95 -0.86 -8.08
N GLY A 224 -13.19 -1.41 -9.27
CA GLY A 224 -14.30 -2.33 -9.52
C GLY A 224 -14.22 -3.67 -8.77
N LEU A 225 -13.08 -4.01 -8.15
CA LEU A 225 -12.95 -5.19 -7.27
C LEU A 225 -13.45 -4.89 -5.85
N VAL A 226 -13.27 -3.66 -5.39
CA VAL A 226 -13.60 -3.23 -4.02
C VAL A 226 -14.91 -2.44 -3.94
N LEU A 227 -15.33 -1.82 -5.06
CA LEU A 227 -16.62 -1.13 -5.28
C LEU A 227 -17.24 -1.68 -6.58
N PRO A 228 -17.94 -2.83 -6.52
CA PRO A 228 -18.44 -3.52 -7.71
C PRO A 228 -19.36 -2.66 -8.59
N GLU A 229 -20.09 -1.70 -7.99
CA GLU A 229 -20.95 -0.75 -8.68
C GLU A 229 -20.19 0.24 -9.60
N LEU A 230 -18.88 0.37 -9.38
CA LEU A 230 -17.99 1.19 -10.23
C LEU A 230 -17.22 0.36 -11.27
N LYS A 231 -17.51 -0.95 -11.39
CA LYS A 231 -16.85 -1.79 -12.38
C LYS A 231 -17.09 -1.28 -13.80
N GLY A 232 -15.98 -1.00 -14.53
CA GLY A 232 -16.00 -0.49 -15.90
C GLY A 232 -16.29 1.00 -16.02
N LYS A 233 -16.50 1.72 -14.91
CA LYS A 233 -16.78 3.17 -14.94
C LYS A 233 -15.53 4.04 -14.77
N LEU A 234 -14.45 3.49 -14.23
CA LEU A 234 -13.20 4.21 -14.02
C LEU A 234 -12.06 3.58 -14.82
N ASP A 235 -11.25 4.43 -15.44
CA ASP A 235 -9.98 4.06 -16.11
C ASP A 235 -8.95 5.17 -15.89
N GLY A 236 -7.71 4.95 -16.31
CA GLY A 236 -6.67 5.96 -16.16
C GLY A 236 -5.27 5.44 -16.44
N TYR A 237 -4.29 6.30 -16.16
CA TYR A 237 -2.86 6.00 -16.31
C TYR A 237 -2.04 6.70 -15.25
N ALA A 238 -0.75 6.41 -15.21
CA ALA A 238 0.21 7.03 -14.31
C ALA A 238 1.18 7.94 -15.07
N LEU A 239 1.57 9.04 -14.43
CA LEU A 239 2.74 9.84 -14.78
C LEU A 239 3.76 9.69 -13.65
N ARG A 240 4.84 8.96 -13.89
CA ARG A 240 5.95 8.90 -12.92
C ARG A 240 6.76 10.18 -13.00
N VAL A 241 7.06 10.76 -11.85
CA VAL A 241 7.77 12.04 -11.73
C VAL A 241 9.05 11.89 -10.91
N PRO A 242 10.04 12.79 -11.06
CA PRO A 242 11.36 12.67 -10.43
C PRO A 242 11.37 13.03 -8.93
N ILE A 243 10.50 12.40 -8.14
CA ILE A 243 10.49 12.52 -6.68
C ILE A 243 10.49 11.12 -6.04
N PRO A 244 11.12 10.94 -4.87
CA PRO A 244 11.31 9.62 -4.27
C PRO A 244 10.06 9.06 -3.60
N THR A 245 9.18 9.91 -3.10
CA THR A 245 7.88 9.57 -2.49
C THR A 245 6.94 10.77 -2.52
N GLY A 246 5.67 10.56 -2.20
CA GLY A 246 4.65 11.61 -2.24
C GLY A 246 3.98 11.68 -3.62
N SER A 247 2.90 10.92 -3.76
CA SER A 247 2.12 10.80 -4.99
C SER A 247 0.76 11.49 -4.86
N VAL A 248 0.10 11.73 -5.97
CA VAL A 248 -1.23 12.36 -6.00
C VAL A 248 -2.11 11.72 -7.07
N THR A 249 -3.36 11.45 -6.72
CA THR A 249 -4.42 11.06 -7.66
C THR A 249 -5.24 12.27 -8.05
N ASP A 250 -5.44 12.46 -9.35
CA ASP A 250 -6.31 13.43 -9.97
C ASP A 250 -7.45 12.68 -10.65
N LEU A 251 -8.65 12.74 -10.07
CA LEU A 251 -9.86 12.10 -10.59
C LEU A 251 -10.78 13.16 -11.19
N THR A 252 -11.12 13.01 -12.46
CA THR A 252 -12.22 13.74 -13.10
C THR A 252 -13.37 12.76 -13.33
N ALA A 253 -14.53 13.02 -12.73
CA ALA A 253 -15.69 12.15 -12.76
C ALA A 253 -16.96 12.91 -13.13
N GLU A 254 -17.79 12.28 -13.95
CA GLU A 254 -19.17 12.71 -14.20
C GLU A 254 -20.06 12.16 -13.07
N LEU A 255 -20.81 13.05 -12.42
CA LEU A 255 -21.69 12.72 -11.32
C LEU A 255 -23.14 12.60 -11.79
N SER A 256 -23.91 11.70 -11.20
CA SER A 256 -25.34 11.56 -11.50
C SER A 256 -26.21 12.61 -10.82
N LYS A 257 -25.74 13.17 -9.71
CA LYS A 257 -26.37 14.28 -9.00
C LYS A 257 -25.51 15.53 -9.14
N SER A 258 -26.11 16.66 -9.41
CA SER A 258 -25.41 17.95 -9.42
C SER A 258 -24.88 18.25 -8.00
N ALA A 259 -23.65 18.72 -7.93
CA ALA A 259 -23.00 19.11 -6.68
C ALA A 259 -22.07 20.29 -6.92
N SER A 260 -21.99 21.19 -5.96
CA SER A 260 -20.96 22.24 -5.96
C SER A 260 -19.63 21.71 -5.39
N ALA A 261 -18.55 22.43 -5.60
CA ALA A 261 -17.27 22.14 -4.94
C ALA A 261 -17.41 22.15 -3.41
N ALA A 262 -18.25 23.02 -2.86
CA ALA A 262 -18.51 23.10 -1.42
C ALA A 262 -19.24 21.84 -0.91
N ASP A 263 -20.20 21.30 -1.65
CA ASP A 263 -20.92 20.08 -1.28
C ASP A 263 -19.97 18.88 -1.25
N ILE A 264 -19.11 18.76 -2.27
CA ILE A 264 -18.09 17.70 -2.35
C ILE A 264 -17.12 17.81 -1.18
N ASN A 265 -16.60 19.00 -0.91
CA ASN A 265 -15.69 19.23 0.21
C ASN A 265 -16.33 18.91 1.56
N ALA A 266 -17.61 19.26 1.75
CA ALA A 266 -18.36 18.94 2.96
C ALA A 266 -18.53 17.41 3.14
N ALA A 267 -18.87 16.69 2.08
CA ALA A 267 -18.98 15.24 2.09
C ALA A 267 -17.65 14.56 2.43
N MET A 268 -16.55 15.00 1.82
CA MET A 268 -15.20 14.48 2.11
C MET A 268 -14.79 14.75 3.56
N LYS A 269 -15.07 15.96 4.07
CA LYS A 269 -14.79 16.30 5.46
C LYS A 269 -15.60 15.43 6.43
N ALA A 270 -16.89 15.27 6.19
CA ALA A 270 -17.74 14.42 7.01
C ALA A 270 -17.28 12.95 7.03
N ALA A 271 -16.85 12.43 5.88
CA ALA A 271 -16.29 11.08 5.80
C ALA A 271 -14.95 10.95 6.56
N ALA A 272 -14.05 11.93 6.42
CA ALA A 272 -12.76 11.95 7.10
C ALA A 272 -12.89 12.04 8.62
N ASP A 273 -13.84 12.85 9.11
CA ASP A 273 -14.11 12.99 10.55
C ASP A 273 -14.91 11.78 11.11
N GLY A 274 -15.59 11.04 10.24
CA GLY A 274 -16.49 9.93 10.58
C GLY A 274 -15.99 8.54 10.15
N LYS A 275 -16.69 7.96 9.16
CA LYS A 275 -16.51 6.54 8.75
C LYS A 275 -15.11 6.21 8.23
N LEU A 276 -14.40 7.19 7.65
CA LEU A 276 -13.07 7.02 7.09
C LEU A 276 -11.96 7.64 7.94
N LYS A 277 -12.24 7.88 9.22
CA LYS A 277 -11.26 8.43 10.16
C LYS A 277 -10.01 7.55 10.21
N GLY A 278 -8.82 8.17 9.99
CA GLY A 278 -7.54 7.48 9.93
C GLY A 278 -7.22 6.84 8.58
N ILE A 279 -8.18 6.82 7.65
CA ILE A 279 -8.00 6.34 6.26
C ILE A 279 -7.99 7.53 5.29
N LEU A 280 -9.04 8.37 5.34
CA LEU A 280 -9.14 9.61 4.60
C LEU A 280 -8.83 10.79 5.52
N LYS A 281 -7.97 11.70 5.07
CA LYS A 281 -7.69 12.97 5.73
C LYS A 281 -8.25 14.10 4.87
N TYR A 282 -8.94 15.05 5.49
CA TYR A 282 -9.34 16.30 4.83
C TYR A 282 -8.27 17.35 5.06
N TYR A 283 -7.84 18.03 4.00
CA TYR A 283 -6.83 19.07 4.09
C TYR A 283 -7.26 20.33 3.33
N ASP A 284 -7.07 21.51 3.92
CA ASP A 284 -7.48 22.79 3.37
C ASP A 284 -6.31 23.79 3.22
N ALA A 285 -5.11 23.41 3.65
CA ALA A 285 -3.91 24.18 3.43
C ALA A 285 -3.28 23.87 2.07
N PRO A 286 -2.57 24.81 1.45
CA PRO A 286 -1.87 24.60 0.18
C PRO A 286 -0.60 23.75 0.41
N ILE A 287 -0.71 22.45 0.14
CA ILE A 287 0.35 21.46 0.32
C ILE A 287 0.97 21.01 -1.00
N VAL A 288 2.16 20.45 -0.89
CA VAL A 288 2.91 19.81 -1.98
C VAL A 288 3.39 18.41 -1.56
N SER A 289 3.99 17.66 -2.46
CA SER A 289 4.37 16.27 -2.23
C SER A 289 5.28 16.04 -1.02
N SER A 290 6.14 16.99 -0.66
CA SER A 290 7.01 16.86 0.52
C SER A 290 6.27 16.96 1.85
N ASP A 291 5.10 17.61 1.87
CA ASP A 291 4.32 17.84 3.10
C ASP A 291 3.56 16.58 3.55
N ILE A 292 3.39 15.61 2.64
CA ILE A 292 2.68 14.37 2.95
C ILE A 292 3.61 13.18 3.22
N VAL A 293 4.92 13.41 3.20
CA VAL A 293 5.90 12.38 3.55
C VAL A 293 5.70 11.95 5.00
N THR A 294 5.61 10.65 5.24
CA THR A 294 5.28 10.03 6.53
C THR A 294 3.85 10.27 7.05
N ASP A 295 2.95 10.78 6.23
CA ASP A 295 1.52 10.79 6.60
C ASP A 295 0.94 9.38 6.47
N PRO A 296 0.33 8.80 7.54
CA PRO A 296 -0.15 7.42 7.53
C PRO A 296 -1.49 7.22 6.83
N HIS A 297 -2.17 8.29 6.39
CA HIS A 297 -3.46 8.16 5.72
C HIS A 297 -3.31 7.58 4.31
N SER A 298 -4.28 6.77 3.89
CA SER A 298 -4.33 6.23 2.54
C SER A 298 -4.61 7.30 1.49
N SER A 299 -5.40 8.30 1.87
CA SER A 299 -5.93 9.33 0.98
C SER A 299 -5.99 10.66 1.74
N ILE A 300 -5.33 11.69 1.23
CA ILE A 300 -5.29 13.04 1.82
C ILE A 300 -5.96 13.97 0.82
N PHE A 301 -7.25 14.20 1.03
CA PHE A 301 -8.08 15.00 0.13
C PHE A 301 -7.71 16.48 0.21
N ASP A 302 -7.37 17.07 -0.93
CA ASP A 302 -7.03 18.49 -1.08
C ASP A 302 -8.27 19.29 -1.49
N SER A 303 -8.89 19.93 -0.52
CA SER A 303 -10.14 20.67 -0.74
C SER A 303 -9.96 21.94 -1.58
N GLY A 304 -8.75 22.49 -1.61
CA GLY A 304 -8.41 23.67 -2.41
C GLY A 304 -8.38 23.42 -3.92
N LEU A 305 -8.22 22.15 -4.32
CA LEU A 305 -8.14 21.75 -5.72
C LEU A 305 -9.45 21.21 -6.29
N THR A 306 -10.53 21.15 -5.52
CA THR A 306 -11.84 20.71 -6.00
C THR A 306 -12.40 21.70 -7.05
N LYS A 307 -12.76 21.19 -8.22
CA LYS A 307 -13.39 21.96 -9.30
C LYS A 307 -14.63 21.24 -9.78
N VAL A 308 -15.63 22.00 -10.17
CA VAL A 308 -16.88 21.49 -10.75
C VAL A 308 -17.26 22.33 -11.96
N ILE A 309 -17.63 21.68 -13.03
CA ILE A 309 -18.26 22.27 -14.22
C ILE A 309 -19.48 21.41 -14.55
N ASP A 310 -20.68 21.98 -14.40
CA ASP A 310 -21.96 21.28 -14.51
C ASP A 310 -22.01 20.05 -13.58
N ASN A 311 -22.02 18.83 -14.14
CA ASN A 311 -21.97 17.58 -13.38
C ASN A 311 -20.59 16.91 -13.41
N GLN A 312 -19.58 17.57 -13.95
CA GLN A 312 -18.20 17.07 -13.97
C GLN A 312 -17.42 17.61 -12.78
N ALA A 313 -17.03 16.71 -11.88
CA ALA A 313 -16.21 17.02 -10.73
C ALA A 313 -14.75 16.61 -10.97
N LYS A 314 -13.81 17.47 -10.58
CA LYS A 314 -12.39 17.20 -10.51
C LYS A 314 -11.95 17.28 -9.05
N VAL A 315 -11.40 16.19 -8.55
CA VAL A 315 -10.94 16.05 -7.16
C VAL A 315 -9.53 15.50 -7.09
N VAL A 316 -8.79 15.94 -6.10
CA VAL A 316 -7.38 15.59 -5.94
C VAL A 316 -7.14 15.02 -4.55
N SER A 317 -6.39 13.94 -4.45
CA SER A 317 -5.98 13.36 -3.18
C SER A 317 -4.53 12.92 -3.21
N TRP A 318 -3.78 13.33 -2.20
CA TRP A 318 -2.37 12.98 -1.99
C TRP A 318 -2.23 11.69 -1.19
N TYR A 319 -1.09 11.03 -1.32
CA TYR A 319 -0.74 9.86 -0.52
C TYR A 319 0.76 9.63 -0.49
N ASP A 320 1.30 9.30 0.68
CA ASP A 320 2.63 8.71 0.73
C ASP A 320 2.53 7.26 0.25
N ASN A 321 3.00 7.02 -0.97
CA ASN A 321 2.86 5.73 -1.64
C ASN A 321 3.62 4.58 -0.96
N GLU A 322 4.57 4.88 -0.08
CA GLU A 322 5.29 3.91 0.73
C GLU A 322 4.75 3.85 2.16
N TRP A 323 4.73 4.99 2.86
CA TRP A 323 4.36 5.04 4.27
C TRP A 323 2.88 4.82 4.52
N GLY A 324 2.01 5.54 3.83
CA GLY A 324 0.55 5.38 3.96
C GLY A 324 0.12 3.95 3.62
N TYR A 325 0.69 3.38 2.55
CA TYR A 325 0.43 2.00 2.15
C TYR A 325 0.92 0.99 3.19
N SER A 326 2.12 1.17 3.74
CA SER A 326 2.68 0.27 4.77
C SER A 326 1.88 0.32 6.07
N ASN A 327 1.34 1.47 6.45
CA ASN A 327 0.40 1.57 7.57
C ASN A 327 -0.89 0.79 7.31
N ARG A 328 -1.46 0.87 6.09
CA ARG A 328 -2.63 0.04 5.72
C ARG A 328 -2.32 -1.45 5.76
N LEU A 329 -1.10 -1.81 5.39
CA LEU A 329 -0.68 -3.22 5.45
C LEU A 329 -0.62 -3.73 6.90
N VAL A 330 -0.14 -2.92 7.85
CA VAL A 330 -0.19 -3.24 9.29
C VAL A 330 -1.64 -3.40 9.77
N ASP A 331 -2.50 -2.46 9.39
CA ASP A 331 -3.92 -2.51 9.80
C ASP A 331 -4.66 -3.71 9.18
N LEU A 332 -4.29 -4.12 7.95
CA LEU A 332 -4.86 -5.33 7.34
C LEU A 332 -4.37 -6.60 8.03
N VAL A 333 -3.09 -6.66 8.45
CA VAL A 333 -2.58 -7.75 9.28
C VAL A 333 -3.36 -7.83 10.59
N ALA A 334 -3.63 -6.70 11.24
CA ALA A 334 -4.43 -6.64 12.46
C ALA A 334 -5.88 -7.11 12.24
N LEU A 335 -6.50 -6.75 11.11
CA LEU A 335 -7.85 -7.21 10.75
C LEU A 335 -7.87 -8.72 10.55
N VAL A 336 -6.95 -9.24 9.71
CA VAL A 336 -6.86 -10.67 9.38
C VAL A 336 -6.51 -11.51 10.59
N GLY A 337 -5.64 -11.00 11.47
CA GLY A 337 -5.24 -11.66 12.69
C GLY A 337 -6.36 -11.94 13.69
N LYS A 338 -7.48 -11.19 13.62
CA LYS A 338 -8.66 -11.43 14.47
C LYS A 338 -9.39 -12.74 14.14
N SER A 339 -9.13 -13.33 12.99
CA SER A 339 -9.76 -14.59 12.54
C SER A 339 -8.88 -15.83 12.75
N LEU A 340 -7.70 -15.68 13.37
CA LEU A 340 -6.78 -16.79 13.69
C LEU A 340 -7.18 -17.54 15.00
#